data_6acb5de7def6e957be7bc7d7c3c55069
#
_entry.id   6acb5de7def6e957be7bc7d7c3c55069
#
_cell.length_a   1.000
_cell.length_b   1.000
_cell.length_c   1.000
_cell.angle_alpha   90.00
_cell.angle_beta   90.00
_cell.angle_gamma   90.00
#
_symmetry.space_group_name_H-M   'P 1'
#
loop_
_entity.id
_entity.type
_entity.pdbx_description
1 polymer ?
#
loop_
_entity_poly.entity_id
_entity_poly.type
_entity_poly.pdbx_seq_one_letter_code
_entity_poly.pdbx_strand_id
1 'polypeptide(L)'
;MKKIYSVEEIQKIEKKEFKRLKNSYILMKRAGTNCAKKIYKSKKNKNFIVLCGPGNNGGDGLVISQVLKKLNQNITLYCLDHKTYKGDAKIAYNKNHLSKKKI
;
A
#
# COMPACT_ATOMS: atom_id res chain seq x y z
N MET A 1 -6.76 6.11 20.03
CA MET A 1 -7.86 5.42 19.33
C MET A 1 -7.67 5.50 17.83
N LYS A 2 -7.86 4.39 17.16
CA LYS A 2 -7.80 4.40 15.71
C LYS A 2 -9.08 5.01 15.14
N LYS A 3 -8.93 6.00 14.31
CA LYS A 3 -10.05 6.56 13.57
C LYS A 3 -10.29 5.72 12.32
N ILE A 4 -11.52 5.27 12.14
CA ILE A 4 -11.90 4.51 10.96
C ILE A 4 -12.61 5.45 9.99
N TYR A 5 -12.13 5.46 8.74
CA TYR A 5 -12.73 6.27 7.69
C TYR A 5 -13.46 5.38 6.71
N SER A 6 -14.60 5.84 6.20
CA SER A 6 -15.27 5.18 5.09
C SER A 6 -14.44 5.33 3.81
N VAL A 7 -14.71 4.48 2.84
CA VAL A 7 -14.06 4.59 1.52
C VAL A 7 -14.35 5.96 0.90
N GLU A 8 -15.57 6.46 1.04
CA GLU A 8 -15.94 7.78 0.51
C GLU A 8 -15.18 8.92 1.17
N GLU A 9 -15.00 8.85 2.48
CA GLU A 9 -14.22 9.85 3.22
C GLU A 9 -12.76 9.83 2.80
N ILE A 10 -12.18 8.64 2.65
CA ILE A 10 -10.81 8.48 2.17
C ILE A 10 -10.67 9.07 0.78
N GLN A 11 -11.61 8.78 -0.13
CA GLN A 11 -11.58 9.31 -1.48
C GLN A 11 -11.67 10.83 -1.52
N LYS A 12 -12.46 11.43 -0.66
CA LYS A 12 -12.56 12.90 -0.57
C LYS A 12 -11.23 13.51 -0.11
N ILE A 13 -10.62 12.91 0.91
CA ILE A 13 -9.33 13.35 1.43
C ILE A 13 -8.26 13.23 0.34
N GLU A 14 -8.24 12.11 -0.36
CA GLU A 14 -7.27 11.86 -1.44
C GLU A 14 -7.41 12.89 -2.57
N LYS A 15 -8.63 13.18 -3.00
CA LYS A 15 -8.87 14.17 -4.06
C LYS A 15 -8.41 15.57 -3.66
N LYS A 16 -8.70 15.96 -2.42
CA LYS A 16 -8.31 17.25 -1.90
C LYS A 16 -6.79 17.40 -1.85
N GLU A 17 -6.12 16.38 -1.32
CA GLU A 17 -4.66 16.37 -1.26
C GLU A 17 -4.03 16.27 -2.64
N PHE A 18 -4.65 15.52 -3.57
CA PHE A 18 -4.18 15.45 -4.93
C PHE A 18 -4.13 16.81 -5.59
N LYS A 19 -5.18 17.61 -5.43
CA LYS A 19 -5.20 18.98 -5.95
C LYS A 19 -4.07 19.81 -5.36
N ARG A 20 -3.81 19.66 -4.08
CA ARG A 20 -2.75 20.39 -3.37
C ARG A 20 -1.35 19.94 -3.81
N LEU A 21 -1.13 18.63 -3.87
CA LEU A 21 0.19 18.06 -4.17
C LEU A 21 0.39 17.78 -5.65
N LYS A 22 -0.67 17.77 -6.43
CA LYS A 22 -0.67 17.41 -7.85
C LYS A 22 -0.06 16.03 -8.13
N ASN A 23 -0.14 15.11 -7.15
CA ASN A 23 0.41 13.76 -7.29
C ASN A 23 -0.28 12.80 -6.32
N SER A 24 -1.23 12.04 -6.82
CA SER A 24 -2.00 11.09 -6.01
C SER A 24 -1.16 9.91 -5.53
N TYR A 25 -0.10 9.55 -6.25
CA TYR A 25 0.78 8.46 -5.79
C TYR A 25 1.50 8.84 -4.50
N ILE A 26 1.89 10.10 -4.34
CA ILE A 26 2.53 10.56 -3.09
C ILE A 26 1.60 10.32 -1.91
N LEU A 27 0.30 10.55 -2.09
CA LEU A 27 -0.69 10.28 -1.04
C LEU A 27 -0.77 8.79 -0.72
N MET A 28 -0.84 7.96 -1.74
CA MET A 28 -0.87 6.49 -1.57
C MET A 28 0.37 6.02 -0.82
N LYS A 29 1.53 6.48 -1.21
CA LYS A 29 2.80 6.12 -0.57
C LYS A 29 2.83 6.57 0.89
N ARG A 30 2.37 7.77 1.17
CA ARG A 30 2.33 8.31 2.54
C ARG A 30 1.38 7.51 3.43
N ALA A 31 0.17 7.25 2.93
CA ALA A 31 -0.83 6.48 3.68
C ALA A 31 -0.34 5.05 3.93
N GLY A 32 0.20 4.40 2.91
CA GLY A 32 0.74 3.04 3.04
C GLY A 32 1.92 2.96 4.00
N THR A 33 2.82 3.94 3.93
CA THR A 33 3.97 4.02 4.84
C THR A 33 3.53 4.17 6.28
N ASN A 34 2.56 5.05 6.54
CA ASN A 34 2.03 5.23 7.90
C ASN A 34 1.35 3.99 8.42
N CYS A 35 0.60 3.31 7.56
CA CYS A 35 -0.05 2.04 7.91
C CYS A 35 0.99 0.97 8.25
N ALA A 36 2.02 0.82 7.42
CA ALA A 36 3.10 -0.14 7.65
C ALA A 36 3.81 0.11 8.98
N LYS A 37 4.08 1.36 9.31
CA LYS A 37 4.71 1.72 10.59
C LYS A 37 3.85 1.34 11.78
N LYS A 38 2.53 1.51 11.69
CA LYS A 38 1.60 1.08 12.74
C LYS A 38 1.59 -0.43 12.89
N ILE A 39 1.56 -1.15 11.78
CA ILE A 39 1.64 -2.62 11.79
C ILE A 39 2.94 -3.07 12.44
N TYR A 40 4.06 -2.48 12.06
CA TYR A 40 5.37 -2.81 12.60
C TYR A 40 5.42 -2.62 14.12
N LYS A 41 4.91 -1.49 14.61
CA LYS A 41 4.88 -1.22 16.06
C LYS A 41 4.07 -2.26 16.82
N SER A 42 2.97 -2.73 16.24
CA SER A 42 2.07 -3.71 16.89
C SER A 42 2.57 -5.14 16.74
N LYS A 43 3.19 -5.48 15.62
CA LYS A 43 3.46 -6.86 15.23
C LYS A 43 4.87 -7.08 14.70
N LYS A 44 5.86 -6.31 15.15
CA LYS A 44 7.24 -6.47 14.69
C LYS A 44 7.77 -7.87 14.97
N ASN A 45 8.69 -8.32 14.13
CA ASN A 45 9.30 -9.66 14.19
C ASN A 45 8.32 -10.79 13.86
N LYS A 46 7.29 -10.49 13.10
CA LYS A 46 6.33 -11.49 12.61
C LYS A 46 6.53 -11.75 11.11
N ASN A 47 6.02 -12.88 10.67
CA ASN A 47 5.91 -13.15 9.24
C ASN A 47 4.58 -12.59 8.75
N PHE A 48 4.64 -11.87 7.65
CA PHE A 48 3.43 -11.24 7.08
C PHE A 48 3.14 -11.82 5.71
N ILE A 49 1.86 -12.11 5.48
CA ILE A 49 1.36 -12.43 4.15
C ILE A 49 0.53 -11.23 3.71
N VAL A 50 0.90 -10.64 2.59
CA VAL A 50 0.18 -9.49 2.04
C VAL A 50 -0.51 -9.90 0.76
N LEU A 51 -1.81 -9.71 0.72
CA LEU A 51 -2.65 -10.04 -0.44
C LEU A 51 -3.09 -8.73 -1.09
N CYS A 52 -2.63 -8.50 -2.32
CA CYS A 52 -2.94 -7.28 -3.06
C CYS A 52 -3.96 -7.58 -4.15
N GLY A 53 -5.20 -7.18 -3.91
CA GLY A 53 -6.27 -7.27 -4.89
C GLY A 53 -6.13 -6.21 -5.98
N PRO A 54 -7.17 -6.03 -6.82
CA PRO A 54 -7.16 -5.00 -7.87
C PRO A 54 -7.38 -3.61 -7.30
N GLY A 55 -7.12 -2.61 -8.13
CA GLY A 55 -7.40 -1.21 -7.80
C GLY A 55 -6.45 -0.60 -6.78
N ASN A 56 -6.88 0.50 -6.20
CA ASN A 56 -6.05 1.27 -5.28
C ASN A 56 -5.77 0.53 -3.97
N ASN A 57 -6.67 -0.35 -3.54
CA ASN A 57 -6.42 -1.19 -2.37
C ASN A 57 -5.21 -2.09 -2.58
N GLY A 58 -5.06 -2.62 -3.79
CA GLY A 58 -3.86 -3.39 -4.14
C GLY A 58 -2.61 -2.53 -4.10
N GLY A 59 -2.71 -1.29 -4.58
CA GLY A 59 -1.61 -0.33 -4.52
C GLY A 59 -1.18 -0.05 -3.09
N ASP A 60 -2.12 0.12 -2.18
CA ASP A 60 -1.83 0.31 -0.76
C ASP A 60 -1.06 -0.89 -0.19
N GLY A 61 -1.51 -2.11 -0.51
CA GLY A 61 -0.83 -3.33 -0.08
C GLY A 61 0.58 -3.44 -0.62
N LEU A 62 0.80 -3.01 -1.87
CA LEU A 62 2.13 -2.99 -2.47
C LEU A 62 3.06 -2.02 -1.76
N VAL A 63 2.57 -0.85 -1.37
CA VAL A 63 3.35 0.11 -0.59
C VAL A 63 3.68 -0.44 0.80
N ILE A 64 2.66 -0.97 1.49
CA ILE A 64 2.81 -1.52 2.83
C ILE A 64 3.85 -2.64 2.86
N SER A 65 3.76 -3.58 1.91
CA SER A 65 4.71 -4.70 1.83
C SER A 65 6.14 -4.23 1.60
N GLN A 66 6.33 -3.23 0.76
CA GLN A 66 7.65 -2.67 0.49
C GLN A 66 8.24 -2.00 1.74
N VAL A 67 7.45 -1.23 2.47
CA VAL A 67 7.92 -0.56 3.68
C VAL A 67 8.22 -1.57 4.78
N LEU A 68 7.37 -2.56 4.99
CA LEU A 68 7.62 -3.61 5.98
C LEU A 68 8.91 -4.36 5.66
N LYS A 69 9.19 -4.63 4.38
CA LYS A 69 10.43 -5.28 3.99
C LYS A 69 11.64 -4.41 4.33
N LYS A 70 11.55 -3.10 4.13
CA LYS A 70 12.61 -2.17 4.52
C LYS A 70 12.83 -2.14 6.04
N LEU A 71 11.81 -2.47 6.80
CA LEU A 71 11.89 -2.61 8.26
C LEU A 71 12.33 -4.01 8.68
N ASN A 72 12.91 -4.77 7.77
CA ASN A 72 13.46 -6.11 7.99
C ASN A 72 12.43 -7.15 8.43
N GLN A 73 11.17 -6.95 8.05
CA GLN A 73 10.14 -7.94 8.30
C GLN A 73 10.12 -9.00 7.20
N ASN A 74 9.67 -10.18 7.54
CA ASN A 74 9.57 -11.29 6.59
C ASN A 74 8.22 -11.23 5.88
N ILE A 75 8.24 -10.94 4.57
CA ILE A 75 7.05 -10.68 3.78
C ILE A 75 6.89 -11.72 2.69
N THR A 76 5.70 -12.32 2.61
CA THR A 76 5.27 -13.09 1.45
C THR A 76 4.18 -12.28 0.74
N LEU A 77 4.44 -11.87 -0.49
CA LEU A 77 3.57 -10.98 -1.24
C LEU A 77 2.84 -11.76 -2.34
N TYR A 78 1.52 -11.71 -2.30
CA TYR A 78 0.67 -12.22 -3.37
C TYR A 78 -0.04 -11.07 -4.05
N CYS A 79 0.00 -11.04 -5.37
CA CYS A 79 -0.69 -10.01 -6.12
C CYS A 79 -1.20 -10.57 -7.45
N LEU A 80 -1.98 -9.76 -8.14
CA LEU A 80 -2.50 -10.09 -9.46
C LEU A 80 -1.45 -9.80 -10.53
N ASP A 81 -1.74 -10.17 -11.76
CA ASP A 81 -0.87 -9.89 -12.90
C ASP A 81 -0.61 -8.38 -13.00
N HIS A 82 0.61 -8.01 -13.40
CA HIS A 82 1.00 -6.59 -13.50
C HIS A 82 0.06 -5.78 -14.40
N LYS A 83 -0.55 -6.43 -15.39
CA LYS A 83 -1.50 -5.78 -16.31
C LYS A 83 -2.79 -5.34 -15.62
N THR A 84 -3.11 -5.91 -14.47
CA THR A 84 -4.31 -5.58 -13.70
C THR A 84 -4.20 -4.19 -13.06
N TYR A 85 -2.99 -3.81 -12.67
CA TYR A 85 -2.76 -2.56 -11.95
C TYR A 85 -2.62 -1.39 -12.90
N LYS A 86 -3.30 -0.29 -12.58
CA LYS A 86 -3.30 0.95 -13.37
C LYS A 86 -3.13 2.14 -12.44
N GLY A 87 -2.74 3.28 -13.01
CA GLY A 87 -2.60 4.51 -12.24
C GLY A 87 -1.60 4.37 -11.09
N ASP A 88 -1.98 4.83 -9.92
CA ASP A 88 -1.13 4.83 -8.73
C ASP A 88 -0.75 3.42 -8.30
N ALA A 89 -1.68 2.47 -8.42
CA ALA A 89 -1.40 1.06 -8.11
C ALA A 89 -0.32 0.50 -9.03
N LYS A 90 -0.31 0.89 -10.30
CA LYS A 90 0.73 0.48 -11.25
C LYS A 90 2.09 1.05 -10.87
N ILE A 91 2.13 2.30 -10.44
CA ILE A 91 3.36 2.92 -9.96
C ILE A 91 3.88 2.17 -8.73
N ALA A 92 2.99 1.87 -7.79
CA ALA A 92 3.35 1.10 -6.59
C ALA A 92 3.88 -0.28 -6.96
N TYR A 93 3.25 -0.95 -7.93
CA TYR A 93 3.71 -2.26 -8.41
C TYR A 93 5.13 -2.18 -8.97
N ASN A 94 5.38 -1.19 -9.83
CA ASN A 94 6.68 -1.04 -10.49
C ASN A 94 7.79 -0.66 -9.51
N LYS A 95 7.46 0.06 -8.45
CA LYS A 95 8.43 0.46 -7.41
C LYS A 95 8.64 -0.61 -6.35
N ASN A 96 7.80 -1.64 -6.32
CA ASN A 96 7.92 -2.73 -5.37
C ASN A 96 8.94 -3.76 -5.87
N HIS A 97 10.01 -3.98 -5.10
CA HIS A 97 11.10 -4.88 -5.47
C HIS A 97 10.97 -6.27 -4.88
N LEU A 98 9.88 -6.56 -4.19
CA LEU A 98 9.66 -7.88 -3.62
C LEU A 98 9.32 -8.90 -4.71
N SER A 99 9.70 -10.15 -4.44
CA SER A 99 9.23 -11.27 -5.24
C SER A 99 7.71 -11.39 -5.10
N LYS A 100 7.01 -11.45 -6.23
CA LYS A 100 5.54 -11.41 -6.25
C LYS A 100 4.99 -12.75 -6.69
N LYS A 101 4.17 -13.35 -5.83
CA LYS A 101 3.45 -14.59 -6.15
C LYS A 101 2.08 -14.23 -6.68
N LYS A 102 1.58 -15.02 -7.62
CA LYS A 102 0.23 -14.80 -8.16
C LYS A 102 -0.82 -15.39 -7.24
N ILE A 103 -1.87 -14.63 -7.09
CA ILE A 103 -3.07 -15.08 -6.37
C ILE A 103 -3.76 -16.18 -7.19
#